data_1157912fd56ab8546b1ea2ff0596e2c9
#
_entry.id   1157912fd56ab8546b1ea2ff0596e2c9
#
_cell.length_a   1.000
_cell.length_b   1.000
_cell.length_c   1.000
_cell.angle_alpha   90.00
_cell.angle_beta   90.00
_cell.angle_gamma   90.00
#
_symmetry.space_group_name_H-M   'P 1'
#
loop_
_entity.id
_entity.type
_entity.pdbx_description
1 polymer ?
#
loop_
_entity_poly.entity_id
_entity_poly.type
_entity_poly.pdbx_seq_one_letter_code
_entity_poly.pdbx_strand_id
1 'polypeptide(L)'
;HLKANGIDFKGYFYNPNIHPLQEYLARREALRQVADLLDFEVIFDDMYDLEGFLSQVIFEPHRPKRCEVCYYLRLSRTAKKAKELGFSALSTTLLFSPFQFHELIKDIGEEVAKKEGLSFYYQDFRSYYYEGKRLAVEAKIYRQKYCGCIFSEKERFIKRLQKS
;
A
#
# COMPACT_ATOMS: atom_id res chain seq x y z
N HIS A 1 -10.28 -2.42 -13.03
CA HIS A 1 -10.97 -3.68 -12.66
C HIS A 1 -12.22 -3.41 -11.83
N LEU A 2 -12.13 -2.76 -10.67
CA LEU A 2 -13.27 -2.53 -9.79
C LEU A 2 -14.41 -1.79 -10.51
N LYS A 3 -14.16 -0.63 -11.12
CA LYS A 3 -15.14 0.11 -11.91
C LYS A 3 -15.75 -0.73 -13.04
N ALA A 4 -14.90 -1.46 -13.79
CA ALA A 4 -15.36 -2.31 -14.89
C ALA A 4 -16.29 -3.45 -14.44
N ASN A 5 -16.24 -3.82 -13.16
CA ASN A 5 -17.11 -4.84 -12.57
C ASN A 5 -18.25 -4.23 -11.72
N GLY A 6 -18.49 -2.92 -11.81
CA GLY A 6 -19.56 -2.26 -11.08
C GLY A 6 -19.39 -2.24 -9.56
N ILE A 7 -18.15 -2.41 -9.07
CA ILE A 7 -17.86 -2.38 -7.65
C ILE A 7 -17.66 -0.93 -7.22
N ASP A 8 -18.51 -0.45 -6.32
CA ASP A 8 -18.33 0.85 -5.68
C ASP A 8 -17.17 0.80 -4.69
N PHE A 9 -16.26 1.80 -4.75
CA PHE A 9 -15.10 1.85 -3.90
C PHE A 9 -14.61 3.27 -3.66
N LYS A 10 -13.94 3.47 -2.54
CA LYS A 10 -13.14 4.67 -2.24
C LYS A 10 -11.68 4.28 -2.01
N GLY A 11 -10.76 5.12 -2.47
CA GLY A 11 -9.36 4.99 -2.12
C GLY A 11 -9.13 5.44 -0.67
N TYR A 12 -8.19 4.78 0.03
CA TYR A 12 -7.75 5.22 1.36
C TYR A 12 -6.22 5.23 1.40
N PHE A 13 -5.65 6.41 1.60
CA PHE A 13 -4.21 6.60 1.69
C PHE A 13 -3.76 6.69 3.15
N TYR A 14 -3.35 5.56 3.70
CA TYR A 14 -2.69 5.44 4.99
C TYR A 14 -1.42 4.61 4.84
N ASN A 15 -0.26 5.24 4.94
CA ASN A 15 1.02 4.61 4.60
C ASN A 15 2.13 5.04 5.58
N PRO A 16 2.08 4.59 6.85
CA PRO A 16 3.09 4.96 7.87
C PRO A 16 4.49 4.42 7.54
N ASN A 17 4.56 3.49 6.60
CA ASN A 17 5.80 2.86 6.17
C ASN A 17 6.58 3.65 5.10
N ILE A 18 6.00 4.68 4.50
CA ILE A 18 6.66 5.39 3.40
C ILE A 18 7.62 6.44 3.94
N HIS A 19 8.90 6.25 3.68
CA HIS A 19 10.00 7.12 4.08
C HIS A 19 10.99 7.33 2.92
N PRO A 20 11.68 8.48 2.87
CA PRO A 20 11.49 9.67 3.71
C PRO A 20 10.21 10.45 3.38
N LEU A 21 9.98 11.57 4.07
CA LEU A 21 8.80 12.42 3.85
C LEU A 21 8.63 12.85 2.38
N GLN A 22 9.70 13.13 1.66
CA GLN A 22 9.64 13.50 0.24
C GLN A 22 9.05 12.37 -0.62
N GLU A 23 9.37 11.12 -0.32
CA GLU A 23 8.79 9.96 -1.00
C GLU A 23 7.31 9.80 -0.66
N TYR A 24 6.94 10.03 0.60
CA TYR A 24 5.54 10.04 1.05
C TYR A 24 4.72 11.08 0.27
N LEU A 25 5.20 12.32 0.21
CA LEU A 25 4.55 13.41 -0.51
C LEU A 25 4.44 13.13 -2.02
N ALA A 26 5.49 12.59 -2.64
CA ALA A 26 5.47 12.24 -4.06
C ALA A 26 4.42 11.15 -4.38
N ARG A 27 4.28 10.14 -3.51
CA ARG A 27 3.26 9.09 -3.70
C ARG A 27 1.85 9.56 -3.41
N ARG A 28 1.70 10.42 -2.40
CA ARG A 28 0.42 11.05 -2.09
C ARG A 28 -0.09 11.87 -3.28
N GLU A 29 0.79 12.68 -3.86
CA GLU A 29 0.47 13.47 -5.05
C GLU A 29 0.19 12.58 -6.27
N ALA A 30 0.97 11.53 -6.50
CA ALA A 30 0.71 10.57 -7.57
C ALA A 30 -0.67 9.90 -7.44
N LEU A 31 -1.07 9.54 -6.23
CA LEU A 31 -2.41 8.97 -6.01
C LEU A 31 -3.51 10.00 -6.29
N ARG A 32 -3.32 11.28 -5.91
CA ARG A 32 -4.28 12.35 -6.23
C ARG A 32 -4.46 12.47 -7.75
N GLN A 33 -3.36 12.53 -8.50
CA GLN A 33 -3.40 12.60 -9.97
C GLN A 33 -4.11 11.39 -10.59
N VAL A 34 -3.89 10.17 -10.06
CA VAL A 34 -4.58 8.97 -10.52
C VAL A 34 -6.08 9.03 -10.19
N ALA A 35 -6.43 9.52 -9.01
CA ALA A 35 -7.83 9.67 -8.60
C ALA A 35 -8.59 10.65 -9.49
N ASP A 36 -7.98 11.80 -9.79
CA ASP A 36 -8.52 12.82 -10.70
C ASP A 36 -8.66 12.25 -12.13
N LEU A 37 -7.62 11.55 -12.62
CA LEU A 37 -7.60 10.98 -13.97
C LEU A 37 -8.66 9.88 -14.17
N LEU A 38 -8.87 9.05 -13.15
CA LEU A 38 -9.79 7.90 -13.20
C LEU A 38 -11.14 8.17 -12.52
N ASP A 39 -11.35 9.39 -12.05
CA ASP A 39 -12.60 9.86 -11.42
C ASP A 39 -13.05 8.91 -10.29
N PHE A 40 -12.31 8.88 -9.19
CA PHE A 40 -12.71 8.19 -7.96
C PHE A 40 -12.26 8.94 -6.71
N GLU A 41 -13.04 8.79 -5.64
CA GLU A 41 -12.76 9.46 -4.36
C GLU A 41 -11.60 8.79 -3.61
N VAL A 42 -10.71 9.62 -3.02
CA VAL A 42 -9.65 9.17 -2.12
C VAL A 42 -9.72 9.94 -0.80
N ILE A 43 -9.67 9.21 0.29
CA ILE A 43 -9.53 9.74 1.64
C ILE A 43 -8.05 9.67 2.00
N PHE A 44 -7.47 10.81 2.32
CA PHE A 44 -6.08 10.91 2.79
C PHE A 44 -6.06 10.96 4.32
N ASP A 45 -5.43 9.96 4.94
CA ASP A 45 -5.06 9.98 6.35
C ASP A 45 -3.62 10.53 6.42
N ASP A 46 -3.52 11.85 6.56
CA ASP A 46 -2.26 12.60 6.43
C ASP A 46 -1.36 12.48 7.67
N MET A 47 -1.31 11.27 8.25
CA MET A 47 -0.41 10.96 9.35
C MET A 47 0.94 10.46 8.83
N TYR A 48 1.97 11.28 8.97
CA TYR A 48 3.36 10.87 8.76
C TYR A 48 4.01 10.56 10.11
N ASP A 49 3.99 9.30 10.50
CA ASP A 49 4.48 8.81 11.80
C ASP A 49 5.72 7.91 11.60
N LEU A 50 6.87 8.57 11.39
CA LEU A 50 8.15 7.88 11.20
C LEU A 50 8.54 7.09 12.44
N GLU A 51 8.51 7.74 13.60
CA GLU A 51 8.95 7.17 14.87
C GLU A 51 8.04 6.03 15.30
N GLY A 52 6.73 6.19 15.19
CA GLY A 52 5.76 5.16 15.52
C GLY A 52 5.89 3.93 14.64
N PHE A 53 6.13 4.10 13.34
CA PHE A 53 6.39 2.97 12.46
C PHE A 53 7.72 2.29 12.77
N LEU A 54 8.80 3.05 12.93
CA LEU A 54 10.13 2.49 13.19
C LEU A 54 10.19 1.74 14.53
N SER A 55 9.55 2.25 15.57
CA SER A 55 9.50 1.57 16.88
C SER A 55 8.93 0.16 16.81
N GLN A 56 8.05 -0.12 15.86
CA GLN A 56 7.43 -1.42 15.68
C GLN A 56 8.23 -2.41 14.83
N VAL A 57 9.13 -1.92 13.97
CA VAL A 57 9.86 -2.78 13.02
C VAL A 57 11.37 -2.83 13.23
N ILE A 58 11.94 -1.97 14.08
CA ILE A 58 13.40 -1.84 14.22
C ILE A 58 14.06 -3.08 14.81
N PHE A 59 13.38 -3.79 15.69
CA PHE A 59 13.89 -5.01 16.32
C PHE A 59 13.75 -6.26 15.42
N GLU A 60 12.92 -6.20 14.39
CA GLU A 60 12.74 -7.25 13.38
C GLU A 60 12.81 -6.65 11.96
N PRO A 61 13.98 -6.08 11.58
CA PRO A 61 14.09 -5.29 10.34
C PRO A 61 14.11 -6.14 9.07
N HIS A 62 14.09 -7.47 9.19
CA HIS A 62 14.19 -8.39 8.07
C HIS A 62 12.82 -8.85 7.54
N ARG A 63 12.79 -9.14 6.23
CA ARG A 63 11.65 -9.78 5.58
C ARG A 63 11.61 -11.27 5.95
N PRO A 64 10.42 -11.87 6.12
CA PRO A 64 9.08 -11.28 5.97
C PRO A 64 8.54 -10.57 7.22
N LYS A 65 9.14 -10.73 8.41
CA LYS A 65 8.59 -10.28 9.70
C LYS A 65 8.25 -8.78 9.73
N ARG A 66 9.15 -7.89 9.31
CA ARG A 66 8.80 -6.46 9.23
C ARG A 66 7.65 -6.17 8.27
N CYS A 67 7.51 -6.98 7.20
CA CYS A 67 6.41 -6.82 6.23
C CYS A 67 5.08 -7.24 6.83
N GLU A 68 5.06 -8.27 7.68
CA GLU A 68 3.91 -8.70 8.45
C GLU A 68 3.38 -7.56 9.34
N VAL A 69 4.25 -6.94 10.14
CA VAL A 69 3.90 -5.76 10.95
C VAL A 69 3.35 -4.63 10.06
N CYS A 70 4.02 -4.32 8.96
CA CYS A 70 3.60 -3.28 8.03
C CYS A 70 2.21 -3.56 7.43
N TYR A 71 1.94 -4.79 7.01
CA TYR A 71 0.64 -5.19 6.45
C TYR A 71 -0.45 -5.10 7.51
N TYR A 72 -0.19 -5.62 8.72
CA TYR A 72 -1.14 -5.56 9.82
C TYR A 72 -1.53 -4.12 10.19
N LEU A 73 -0.57 -3.23 10.35
CA LEU A 73 -0.81 -1.81 10.65
C LEU A 73 -1.71 -1.15 9.59
N ARG A 74 -1.37 -1.35 8.33
CA ARG A 74 -2.08 -0.72 7.22
C ARG A 74 -3.48 -1.29 7.05
N LEU A 75 -3.61 -2.61 7.05
CA LEU A 75 -4.90 -3.28 6.85
C LEU A 75 -5.84 -3.08 8.04
N SER A 76 -5.34 -3.10 9.28
CA SER A 76 -6.14 -2.80 10.47
C SER A 76 -6.71 -1.39 10.45
N ARG A 77 -5.89 -0.38 10.07
CA ARG A 77 -6.37 1.00 9.94
C ARG A 77 -7.40 1.13 8.82
N THR A 78 -7.16 0.44 7.69
CA THR A 78 -8.11 0.42 6.57
C THR A 78 -9.42 -0.25 6.95
N ALA A 79 -9.40 -1.38 7.68
CA ALA A 79 -10.60 -2.07 8.14
C ALA A 79 -11.46 -1.19 9.06
N LYS A 80 -10.83 -0.51 10.04
CA LYS A 80 -11.52 0.44 10.92
C LYS A 80 -12.16 1.57 10.12
N LYS A 81 -11.42 2.17 9.17
CA LYS A 81 -11.94 3.24 8.32
C LYS A 81 -13.07 2.76 7.42
N ALA A 82 -12.98 1.57 6.85
CA ALA A 82 -14.06 0.97 6.05
C ALA A 82 -15.34 0.81 6.87
N LYS A 83 -15.23 0.29 8.10
CA LYS A 83 -16.37 0.15 9.02
C LYS A 83 -16.99 1.50 9.39
N GLU A 84 -16.18 2.50 9.74
CA GLU A 84 -16.63 3.87 10.04
C GLU A 84 -17.45 4.46 8.90
N LEU A 85 -17.10 4.14 7.66
CA LEU A 85 -17.74 4.63 6.45
C LEU A 85 -18.88 3.74 5.93
N GLY A 86 -19.21 2.66 6.63
CA GLY A 86 -20.30 1.75 6.27
C GLY A 86 -20.00 0.81 5.10
N PHE A 87 -18.72 0.61 4.73
CA PHE A 87 -18.35 -0.40 3.74
C PHE A 87 -18.47 -1.81 4.31
N SER A 88 -18.83 -2.77 3.46
CA SER A 88 -18.91 -4.20 3.83
C SER A 88 -17.61 -4.97 3.60
N ALA A 89 -16.67 -4.38 2.87
CA ALA A 89 -15.41 -5.02 2.51
C ALA A 89 -14.25 -4.03 2.43
N LEU A 90 -13.03 -4.57 2.54
CA LEU A 90 -11.80 -3.84 2.23
C LEU A 90 -10.90 -4.65 1.31
N SER A 91 -9.99 -3.96 0.62
CA SER A 91 -8.94 -4.56 -0.20
C SER A 91 -7.65 -3.74 -0.09
N THR A 92 -6.62 -4.11 -0.84
CA THR A 92 -5.35 -3.38 -0.84
C THR A 92 -4.65 -3.42 -2.20
N THR A 93 -4.05 -2.31 -2.57
CA THR A 93 -3.17 -2.21 -3.75
C THR A 93 -1.85 -2.98 -3.59
N LEU A 94 -1.54 -3.52 -2.42
CA LEU A 94 -0.41 -4.44 -2.24
C LEU A 94 -0.55 -5.70 -3.12
N LEU A 95 -1.77 -6.12 -3.42
CA LEU A 95 -2.08 -7.28 -4.28
C LEU A 95 -1.73 -7.07 -5.76
N PHE A 96 -1.38 -5.85 -6.15
CA PHE A 96 -0.91 -5.54 -7.50
C PHE A 96 0.59 -5.84 -7.70
N SER A 97 1.38 -5.87 -6.63
CA SER A 97 2.82 -5.96 -6.72
C SER A 97 3.34 -7.39 -6.65
N PRO A 98 4.15 -7.87 -7.63
CA PRO A 98 4.75 -9.20 -7.59
C PRO A 98 5.86 -9.34 -6.54
N PHE A 99 6.22 -8.24 -5.86
CA PHE A 99 7.29 -8.21 -4.84
C PHE A 99 6.77 -8.31 -3.40
N GLN A 100 5.44 -8.41 -3.23
CA GLN A 100 4.79 -8.53 -1.92
C GLN A 100 4.50 -10.00 -1.60
N PHE A 101 4.34 -10.31 -0.31
CA PHE A 101 4.00 -11.66 0.15
C PHE A 101 2.47 -11.84 0.12
N HIS A 102 1.94 -12.34 -0.99
CA HIS A 102 0.50 -12.40 -1.25
C HIS A 102 -0.27 -13.22 -0.23
N GLU A 103 0.21 -14.42 0.11
CA GLU A 103 -0.45 -15.25 1.13
C GLU A 103 -0.52 -14.54 2.48
N LEU A 104 0.58 -13.93 2.90
CA LEU A 104 0.63 -13.16 4.15
C LEU A 104 -0.33 -11.96 4.14
N ILE A 105 -0.46 -11.27 3.00
CA ILE A 105 -1.43 -10.17 2.85
C ILE A 105 -2.86 -10.70 2.94
N LYS A 106 -3.14 -11.86 2.35
CA LYS A 106 -4.45 -12.51 2.37
C LYS A 106 -4.82 -12.89 3.80
N ASP A 107 -3.95 -13.64 4.49
CA ASP A 107 -4.19 -14.10 5.86
C ASP A 107 -4.45 -12.92 6.83
N ILE A 108 -3.59 -11.89 6.79
CA ILE A 108 -3.77 -10.70 7.61
C ILE A 108 -5.02 -9.92 7.20
N GLY A 109 -5.30 -9.80 5.91
CA GLY A 109 -6.49 -9.13 5.40
C GLY A 109 -7.78 -9.77 5.87
N GLU A 110 -7.87 -11.10 5.81
CA GLU A 110 -9.01 -11.88 6.29
C GLU A 110 -9.16 -11.76 7.82
N GLU A 111 -8.05 -11.83 8.57
CA GLU A 111 -8.05 -11.66 10.02
C GLU A 111 -8.58 -10.30 10.46
N VAL A 112 -8.03 -9.21 9.90
CA VAL A 112 -8.44 -7.85 10.30
C VAL A 112 -9.84 -7.49 9.82
N ALA A 113 -10.26 -7.98 8.65
CA ALA A 113 -11.61 -7.81 8.16
C ALA A 113 -12.61 -8.47 9.10
N LYS A 114 -12.37 -9.73 9.48
CA LYS A 114 -13.21 -10.49 10.42
C LYS A 114 -13.34 -9.78 11.76
N LYS A 115 -12.26 -9.21 12.30
CA LYS A 115 -12.28 -8.46 13.58
C LYS A 115 -13.23 -7.26 13.54
N GLU A 116 -13.38 -6.63 12.39
CA GLU A 116 -14.26 -5.46 12.22
C GLU A 116 -15.64 -5.82 11.66
N GLY A 117 -15.93 -7.11 11.41
CA GLY A 117 -17.19 -7.57 10.83
C GLY A 117 -17.30 -7.30 9.33
N LEU A 118 -16.16 -7.24 8.64
CA LEU A 118 -16.05 -6.98 7.20
C LEU A 118 -15.56 -8.23 6.45
N SER A 119 -15.61 -8.17 5.13
CA SER A 119 -14.97 -9.13 4.23
C SER A 119 -13.65 -8.57 3.67
N PHE A 120 -12.68 -9.44 3.43
CA PHE A 120 -11.48 -9.06 2.67
C PHE A 120 -11.67 -9.44 1.20
N TYR A 121 -11.73 -8.44 0.31
CA TYR A 121 -11.81 -8.66 -1.12
C TYR A 121 -10.41 -8.98 -1.65
N TYR A 122 -10.10 -10.27 -1.72
CA TYR A 122 -8.86 -10.75 -2.31
C TYR A 122 -9.02 -10.97 -3.82
N GLN A 123 -8.13 -10.34 -4.57
CA GLN A 123 -7.97 -10.56 -6.00
C GLN A 123 -6.48 -10.45 -6.34
N ASP A 124 -5.94 -11.43 -7.04
CA ASP A 124 -4.57 -11.37 -7.54
C ASP A 124 -4.50 -10.43 -8.76
N PHE A 125 -3.94 -9.25 -8.54
CA PHE A 125 -3.77 -8.23 -9.58
C PHE A 125 -2.39 -8.24 -10.23
N ARG A 126 -1.53 -9.21 -9.95
CA ARG A 126 -0.15 -9.26 -10.50
C ARG A 126 -0.11 -9.34 -12.03
N SER A 127 -1.10 -9.94 -12.66
CA SER A 127 -1.24 -9.99 -14.12
C SER A 127 -1.31 -8.60 -14.77
N TYR A 128 -1.83 -7.60 -14.06
CA TYR A 128 -1.92 -6.22 -14.53
C TYR A 128 -0.68 -5.36 -14.24
N TYR A 129 0.36 -5.91 -13.60
CA TYR A 129 1.52 -5.14 -13.12
C TYR A 129 2.25 -4.40 -14.25
N TYR A 130 2.54 -5.08 -15.36
CA TYR A 130 3.27 -4.48 -16.47
C TYR A 130 2.43 -3.47 -17.23
N GLU A 131 1.14 -3.73 -17.40
CA GLU A 131 0.21 -2.79 -18.03
C GLU A 131 0.04 -1.52 -17.20
N GLY A 132 -0.22 -1.64 -15.91
CA GLY A 132 -0.31 -0.47 -15.03
C GLY A 132 0.97 0.35 -14.97
N LYS A 133 2.14 -0.33 -15.05
CA LYS A 133 3.43 0.35 -15.15
C LYS A 133 3.56 1.14 -16.45
N ARG A 134 3.11 0.60 -17.59
CA ARG A 134 3.09 1.28 -18.89
C ARG A 134 2.18 2.51 -18.83
N LEU A 135 0.94 2.35 -18.38
CA LEU A 135 -0.02 3.43 -18.23
C LEU A 135 0.49 4.58 -17.34
N ALA A 136 1.16 4.25 -16.22
CA ALA A 136 1.74 5.26 -15.34
C ALA A 136 2.88 6.07 -16.03
N VAL A 137 3.65 5.44 -16.92
CA VAL A 137 4.67 6.13 -17.72
C VAL A 137 4.02 7.07 -18.75
N GLU A 138 3.02 6.59 -19.47
CA GLU A 138 2.29 7.36 -20.48
C GLU A 138 1.59 8.58 -19.85
N ALA A 139 0.98 8.39 -18.67
CA ALA A 139 0.33 9.46 -17.92
C ALA A 139 1.32 10.35 -17.13
N LYS A 140 2.64 10.10 -17.21
CA LYS A 140 3.70 10.83 -16.47
C LYS A 140 3.49 10.82 -14.95
N ILE A 141 2.85 9.80 -14.41
CA ILE A 141 2.63 9.61 -12.98
C ILE A 141 3.93 9.16 -12.31
N TYR A 142 4.22 9.73 -11.13
CA TYR A 142 5.38 9.32 -10.32
C TYR A 142 5.36 7.81 -10.03
N ARG A 143 6.49 7.15 -10.25
CA ARG A 143 6.64 5.71 -10.01
C ARG A 143 7.64 5.43 -8.91
N GLN A 144 7.19 4.72 -7.91
CA GLN A 144 8.01 4.28 -6.79
C GLN A 144 9.15 3.35 -7.22
N LYS A 145 10.31 3.49 -6.57
CA LYS A 145 11.51 2.67 -6.83
C LYS A 145 11.68 1.52 -5.83
N TYR A 146 10.98 1.54 -4.70
CA TYR A 146 10.98 0.56 -3.61
C TYR A 146 9.60 0.52 -2.94
N CYS A 147 9.35 -0.37 -1.96
CA CYS A 147 8.01 -0.52 -1.38
C CYS A 147 7.58 0.69 -0.52
N GLY A 148 8.50 1.55 -0.10
CA GLY A 148 8.27 2.72 0.75
C GLY A 148 9.02 2.65 2.08
N CYS A 149 9.15 1.48 2.64
CA CYS A 149 9.87 1.23 3.89
C CYS A 149 11.37 1.59 3.74
N ILE A 150 11.93 2.31 4.70
CA ILE A 150 13.34 2.72 4.70
C ILE A 150 14.31 1.52 4.59
N PHE A 151 13.96 0.37 5.18
CA PHE A 151 14.76 -0.85 5.03
C PHE A 151 14.76 -1.37 3.60
N SER A 152 13.64 -1.26 2.87
CA SER A 152 13.58 -1.67 1.46
C SER A 152 14.30 -0.67 0.54
N GLU A 153 14.36 0.59 0.92
CA GLU A 153 15.19 1.59 0.27
C GLU A 153 16.67 1.19 0.39
N LYS A 154 17.14 0.95 1.60
CA LYS A 154 18.49 0.46 1.89
C LYS A 154 18.79 -0.81 1.08
N GLU A 155 17.93 -1.84 1.14
CA GLU A 155 18.11 -3.11 0.40
C GLU A 155 18.23 -2.89 -1.11
N ARG A 156 17.47 -1.95 -1.64
CA ARG A 156 17.48 -1.61 -3.08
C ARG A 156 18.75 -0.93 -3.53
N PHE A 157 19.30 -0.03 -2.71
CA PHE A 157 20.34 0.90 -3.15
C PHE A 157 21.71 0.69 -2.50
N ILE A 158 21.82 -0.09 -1.40
CA ILE A 158 23.08 -0.29 -0.68
C ILE A 158 24.23 -0.78 -1.58
N LYS A 159 23.92 -1.57 -2.60
CA LYS A 159 24.92 -2.08 -3.55
C LYS A 159 25.63 -0.99 -4.35
N ARG A 160 25.09 0.24 -4.37
CA ARG A 160 25.74 1.38 -5.05
C ARG A 160 26.99 1.83 -4.28
N LEU A 161 27.02 1.67 -2.95
CA LEU A 161 28.18 1.96 -2.14
C LEU A 161 29.35 1.00 -2.40
N GLN A 162 29.09 -0.18 -2.96
CA GLN A 162 30.10 -1.19 -3.25
C GLN A 162 30.69 -1.04 -4.67
N LYS A 163 30.15 -0.14 -5.49
CA LYS A 163 30.59 0.10 -6.87
C LYS A 163 31.38 1.40 -7.04
N SER A 164 31.54 2.15 -5.95
CA SER A 164 32.43 3.32 -5.85
C SER A 164 33.78 2.87 -5.28
#